data_da1fbb2318cf0b08a83e79b0d2cc18eb
#
_entry.id   da1fbb2318cf0b08a83e79b0d2cc18eb
#
_cell.length_a   1.000
_cell.length_b   1.000
_cell.length_c   1.000
_cell.angle_alpha   90.00
_cell.angle_beta   90.00
_cell.angle_gamma   90.00
#
_symmetry.space_group_name_H-M   'P 1'
#
loop_
_entity.id
_entity.type
_entity.pdbx_description
1 polymer ?
#
loop_
_entity_poly.entity_id
_entity_poly.type
_entity_poly.pdbx_seq_one_letter_code
_entity_poly.pdbx_strand_id
1 'polypeptide(L)'
;MKVSNKLYPSDEQMQGFFEGDVDTPISMVNLLKFKKHAEYEDGRNTQLSGAEAYAIYAEEIKVHLKKVGAKLIFSGIVSRLMLGEADTMWDSIAIVEYPSRKAMLEMITNPEYLESAKHRTAGLAGQLNICLLYTSPSPRDSS
;
A
#
# COMPACT_ATOMS: atom_id res chain seq x y z
N MET A 1 14.32 -18.05 -0.48
CA MET A 1 13.90 -16.77 0.14
C MET A 1 12.50 -16.93 0.72
N LYS A 2 12.37 -16.66 2.00
CA LYS A 2 11.06 -16.79 2.66
C LYS A 2 10.31 -15.46 2.56
N VAL A 3 9.03 -15.52 2.14
CA VAL A 3 8.17 -14.35 2.03
C VAL A 3 6.95 -14.56 2.91
N SER A 4 6.56 -13.53 3.66
CA SER A 4 5.36 -13.57 4.49
C SER A 4 4.56 -12.29 4.30
N ASN A 5 3.38 -12.43 3.69
CA ASN A 5 2.46 -11.31 3.50
C ASN A 5 1.72 -11.01 4.81
N LYS A 6 1.51 -9.75 5.10
CA LYS A 6 0.84 -9.29 6.31
C LYS A 6 -0.17 -8.20 5.98
N LEU A 7 -1.05 -7.90 6.93
CA LEU A 7 -1.99 -6.79 6.79
C LEU A 7 -1.50 -5.51 7.46
N TYR A 8 -0.65 -5.65 8.46
CA TYR A 8 -0.14 -4.53 9.25
C TYR A 8 1.36 -4.68 9.48
N PRO A 9 2.09 -3.56 9.57
CA PRO A 9 3.50 -3.62 9.92
C PRO A 9 3.67 -4.01 11.40
N SER A 10 4.82 -4.60 11.72
CA SER A 10 5.20 -4.84 13.11
C SER A 10 5.63 -3.53 13.77
N ASP A 11 5.70 -3.53 15.11
CA ASP A 11 6.18 -2.36 15.84
C ASP A 11 7.62 -2.02 15.45
N GLU A 12 8.45 -3.06 15.24
CA GLU A 12 9.83 -2.88 14.80
C GLU A 12 9.90 -2.22 13.43
N GLN A 13 9.04 -2.65 12.49
CA GLN A 13 8.97 -2.05 11.15
C GLN A 13 8.52 -0.59 11.21
N MET A 14 7.51 -0.29 12.03
CA MET A 14 7.03 1.08 12.20
C MET A 14 8.12 1.98 12.77
N GLN A 15 8.79 1.51 13.82
CA GLN A 15 9.85 2.27 14.44
C GLN A 15 10.99 2.54 13.47
N GLY A 16 11.48 1.52 12.77
CA GLY A 16 12.60 1.68 11.84
C GLY A 16 12.25 2.54 10.64
N PHE A 17 11.01 2.45 10.15
CA PHE A 17 10.57 3.22 8.98
C PHE A 17 10.53 4.72 9.26
N PHE A 18 10.10 5.12 10.45
CA PHE A 18 9.96 6.53 10.83
C PHE A 18 11.15 7.07 11.63
N GLU A 19 12.25 6.30 11.70
CA GLU A 19 13.49 6.73 12.34
C GLU A 19 14.39 7.42 11.33
N GLY A 20 15.15 8.42 11.76
CA GLY A 20 16.09 9.12 10.90
C GLY A 20 15.45 10.12 9.97
N ASP A 21 15.80 10.08 8.68
CA ASP A 21 15.31 11.04 7.69
C ASP A 21 13.87 10.74 7.30
N VAL A 22 12.95 11.62 7.71
CA VAL A 22 11.53 11.50 7.40
C VAL A 22 11.06 12.55 6.40
N ASP A 23 11.98 13.34 5.85
CA ASP A 23 11.64 14.46 4.98
C ASP A 23 11.96 14.23 3.50
N THR A 24 12.69 13.16 3.17
CA THR A 24 13.05 12.82 1.80
C THR A 24 11.88 12.10 1.08
N PRO A 25 11.65 12.39 -0.21
CA PRO A 25 10.63 11.69 -0.98
C PRO A 25 10.87 10.19 -1.06
N ILE A 26 9.79 9.43 -1.07
CA ILE A 26 9.83 7.96 -1.19
C ILE A 26 8.80 7.49 -2.19
N SER A 27 9.02 6.29 -2.75
CA SER A 27 8.01 5.56 -3.50
C SER A 27 7.75 4.24 -2.80
N MET A 28 6.48 3.97 -2.50
CA MET A 28 6.07 2.73 -1.84
C MET A 28 5.51 1.77 -2.87
N VAL A 29 6.15 0.60 -2.96
CA VAL A 29 5.68 -0.49 -3.83
C VAL A 29 4.78 -1.39 -2.99
N ASN A 30 3.54 -1.51 -3.40
CA ASN A 30 2.55 -2.36 -2.72
C ASN A 30 2.31 -3.60 -3.57
N LEU A 31 2.68 -4.76 -3.05
CA LEU A 31 2.39 -6.05 -3.67
C LEU A 31 1.19 -6.63 -2.94
N LEU A 32 0.09 -6.80 -3.66
CA LEU A 32 -1.23 -7.02 -3.07
C LEU A 32 -1.77 -8.41 -3.39
N LYS A 33 -2.26 -9.11 -2.35
CA LYS A 33 -2.94 -10.38 -2.48
C LYS A 33 -4.37 -10.22 -1.94
N PHE A 34 -5.38 -10.49 -2.78
CA PHE A 34 -6.78 -10.29 -2.40
C PHE A 34 -7.39 -11.55 -1.81
N LYS A 35 -8.31 -11.36 -0.87
CA LYS A 35 -9.19 -12.42 -0.40
C LYS A 35 -10.20 -12.75 -1.49
N LYS A 36 -10.68 -13.99 -1.51
CA LYS A 36 -11.77 -14.38 -2.42
C LYS A 36 -13.04 -13.64 -2.05
N HIS A 37 -13.38 -13.60 -0.76
CA HIS A 37 -14.51 -12.87 -0.21
C HIS A 37 -14.02 -11.87 0.81
N ALA A 38 -14.52 -10.65 0.74
CA ALA A 38 -14.15 -9.62 1.70
C ALA A 38 -14.65 -9.99 3.10
N GLU A 39 -13.84 -9.68 4.11
CA GLU A 39 -14.18 -9.91 5.52
C GLU A 39 -13.82 -8.66 6.31
N TYR A 40 -14.85 -7.93 6.75
CA TYR A 40 -14.64 -6.72 7.53
C TYR A 40 -14.41 -7.05 9.00
N GLU A 41 -13.41 -6.40 9.59
CA GLU A 41 -13.05 -6.63 10.99
C GLU A 41 -14.17 -6.19 11.96
N ASP A 42 -15.04 -5.26 11.53
CA ASP A 42 -16.16 -4.81 12.34
C ASP A 42 -17.36 -5.79 12.29
N GLY A 43 -17.24 -6.89 11.57
CA GLY A 43 -18.25 -7.94 11.53
C GLY A 43 -19.44 -7.68 10.62
N ARG A 44 -19.42 -6.60 9.84
CA ARG A 44 -20.53 -6.35 8.90
C ARG A 44 -20.61 -7.43 7.84
N ASN A 45 -21.83 -7.73 7.39
CA ASN A 45 -22.06 -8.66 6.29
C ASN A 45 -21.76 -7.97 4.96
N THR A 46 -21.15 -8.70 4.02
CA THR A 46 -20.89 -8.17 2.69
C THR A 46 -20.94 -9.28 1.65
N GLN A 47 -21.34 -8.93 0.44
CA GLN A 47 -21.32 -9.82 -0.72
C GLN A 47 -20.11 -9.51 -1.62
N LEU A 48 -19.27 -8.54 -1.23
CA LEU A 48 -18.13 -8.13 -2.03
C LEU A 48 -17.05 -9.20 -2.06
N SER A 49 -16.36 -9.30 -3.20
CA SER A 49 -15.09 -10.03 -3.26
C SER A 49 -14.01 -9.20 -2.57
N GLY A 50 -12.88 -9.83 -2.27
CA GLY A 50 -11.73 -9.09 -1.73
C GLY A 50 -11.28 -7.99 -2.67
N ALA A 51 -11.19 -8.28 -3.97
CA ALA A 51 -10.82 -7.28 -4.98
C ALA A 51 -11.80 -6.11 -5.04
N GLU A 52 -13.10 -6.39 -4.92
CA GLU A 52 -14.12 -5.34 -4.92
C GLU A 52 -14.01 -4.43 -3.69
N ALA A 53 -13.79 -5.01 -2.51
CA ALA A 53 -13.60 -4.22 -1.29
C ALA A 53 -12.34 -3.35 -1.42
N TYR A 54 -11.24 -3.92 -1.91
CA TYR A 54 -10.02 -3.16 -2.11
C TYR A 54 -10.21 -2.03 -3.14
N ALA A 55 -11.05 -2.25 -4.16
CA ALA A 55 -11.35 -1.23 -5.15
C ALA A 55 -12.04 0.00 -4.53
N ILE A 56 -12.86 -0.20 -3.50
CA ILE A 56 -13.46 0.90 -2.74
C ILE A 56 -12.35 1.71 -2.06
N TYR A 57 -11.41 1.02 -1.39
CA TYR A 57 -10.27 1.65 -0.77
C TYR A 57 -9.45 2.44 -1.79
N ALA A 58 -9.16 1.84 -2.95
CA ALA A 58 -8.36 2.47 -4.00
C ALA A 58 -9.00 3.75 -4.52
N GLU A 59 -10.32 3.80 -4.57
CA GLU A 59 -11.04 5.01 -4.98
C GLU A 59 -11.02 6.08 -3.89
N GLU A 60 -11.28 5.67 -2.65
CA GLU A 60 -11.33 6.60 -1.53
C GLU A 60 -9.96 7.18 -1.16
N ILE A 61 -8.89 6.40 -1.33
CA ILE A 61 -7.56 6.85 -0.95
C ILE A 61 -7.07 8.03 -1.80
N LYS A 62 -7.63 8.22 -2.99
CA LYS A 62 -7.22 9.33 -3.88
C LYS A 62 -7.32 10.69 -3.17
N VAL A 63 -8.38 10.89 -2.40
CA VAL A 63 -8.58 12.13 -1.64
C VAL A 63 -7.53 12.26 -0.54
N HIS A 64 -7.25 11.17 0.16
CA HIS A 64 -6.28 11.17 1.26
C HIS A 64 -4.86 11.41 0.77
N LEU A 65 -4.50 10.81 -0.36
CA LEU A 65 -3.19 11.02 -0.98
C LEU A 65 -3.02 12.48 -1.38
N LYS A 66 -4.03 13.06 -2.01
CA LYS A 66 -3.98 14.46 -2.45
C LYS A 66 -3.76 15.42 -1.28
N LYS A 67 -4.39 15.16 -0.13
CA LYS A 67 -4.26 16.00 1.07
C LYS A 67 -2.82 16.11 1.57
N VAL A 68 -2.00 15.09 1.35
CA VAL A 68 -0.62 15.06 1.83
C VAL A 68 0.40 15.22 0.70
N GLY A 69 -0.06 15.57 -0.51
CA GLY A 69 0.82 15.77 -1.65
C GLY A 69 1.36 14.49 -2.26
N ALA A 70 0.75 13.36 -1.95
CA ALA A 70 1.13 12.05 -2.50
C ALA A 70 0.30 11.74 -3.74
N LYS A 71 0.76 10.77 -4.53
CA LYS A 71 0.04 10.37 -5.73
C LYS A 71 0.34 8.91 -6.10
N LEU A 72 -0.66 8.26 -6.69
CA LEU A 72 -0.48 6.96 -7.30
C LEU A 72 0.22 7.14 -8.64
N ILE A 73 1.41 6.58 -8.81
CA ILE A 73 2.17 6.73 -10.05
C ILE A 73 2.06 5.51 -10.96
N PHE A 74 1.64 4.36 -10.44
CA PHE A 74 1.41 3.19 -11.25
C PHE A 74 0.50 2.21 -10.50
N SER A 75 -0.40 1.54 -11.22
CA SER A 75 -1.08 0.36 -10.71
C SER A 75 -1.30 -0.61 -11.87
N GLY A 76 -1.27 -1.91 -11.56
CA GLY A 76 -1.44 -2.92 -12.57
C GLY A 76 -1.77 -4.28 -11.97
N ILE A 77 -2.31 -5.14 -12.82
CA ILE A 77 -2.64 -6.51 -12.45
C ILE A 77 -1.45 -7.39 -12.80
N VAL A 78 -1.07 -8.27 -11.88
CA VAL A 78 0.05 -9.20 -12.11
C VAL A 78 -0.37 -10.22 -13.15
N SER A 79 0.42 -10.35 -14.21
CA SER A 79 0.17 -11.30 -15.29
C SER A 79 0.85 -12.65 -15.00
N ARG A 80 2.17 -12.65 -14.87
CA ARG A 80 2.93 -13.87 -14.62
C ARG A 80 4.37 -13.54 -14.28
N LEU A 81 5.07 -14.50 -13.68
CA LEU A 81 6.52 -14.42 -13.52
C LEU A 81 7.18 -14.68 -14.86
N MET A 82 8.13 -13.85 -15.21
CA MET A 82 9.02 -14.11 -16.32
C MET A 82 10.28 -14.83 -15.82
N LEU A 83 10.70 -14.53 -14.61
CA LEU A 83 11.91 -15.05 -14.02
C LEU A 83 11.72 -15.20 -12.51
N GLY A 84 12.27 -16.26 -11.95
CA GLY A 84 12.20 -16.52 -10.52
C GLY A 84 11.07 -17.47 -10.15
N GLU A 85 10.95 -17.75 -8.86
CA GLU A 85 9.94 -18.64 -8.31
C GLU A 85 9.25 -18.02 -7.10
N ALA A 86 7.98 -18.28 -6.96
CA ALA A 86 7.20 -17.88 -5.79
C ALA A 86 6.12 -18.93 -5.56
N ASP A 87 5.89 -19.29 -4.29
CA ASP A 87 4.87 -20.28 -3.95
C ASP A 87 3.48 -19.81 -4.34
N THR A 88 3.20 -18.52 -4.13
CA THR A 88 1.95 -17.90 -4.57
C THR A 88 2.29 -16.54 -5.17
N MET A 89 1.47 -16.12 -6.13
CA MET A 89 1.65 -14.82 -6.78
C MET A 89 0.75 -13.77 -6.15
N TRP A 90 1.22 -12.54 -6.20
CA TRP A 90 0.38 -11.40 -5.88
C TRP A 90 -0.58 -11.15 -7.04
N ASP A 91 -1.71 -10.51 -6.73
CA ASP A 91 -2.74 -10.23 -7.73
C ASP A 91 -2.54 -8.89 -8.40
N SER A 92 -1.98 -7.92 -7.68
CA SER A 92 -1.87 -6.54 -8.17
C SER A 92 -0.67 -5.83 -7.55
N ILE A 93 -0.20 -4.80 -8.25
CA ILE A 93 0.85 -3.92 -7.77
C ILE A 93 0.34 -2.49 -7.85
N ALA A 94 0.63 -1.70 -6.81
CA ALA A 94 0.38 -0.26 -6.82
C ALA A 94 1.61 0.45 -6.29
N ILE A 95 2.04 1.52 -6.97
CA ILE A 95 3.20 2.31 -6.56
C ILE A 95 2.72 3.71 -6.25
N VAL A 96 2.96 4.14 -5.00
CA VAL A 96 2.54 5.45 -4.50
C VAL A 96 3.76 6.26 -4.13
N GLU A 97 3.82 7.49 -4.65
CA GLU A 97 4.89 8.42 -4.32
C GLU A 97 4.41 9.36 -3.22
N TYR A 98 5.22 9.48 -2.17
CA TYR A 98 4.98 10.42 -1.07
C TYR A 98 6.10 11.45 -1.03
N PRO A 99 5.79 12.73 -0.74
CA PRO A 99 6.84 13.75 -0.61
C PRO A 99 7.78 13.47 0.55
N SER A 100 7.34 12.68 1.54
CA SER A 100 8.16 12.32 2.70
C SER A 100 7.49 11.18 3.47
N ARG A 101 8.24 10.51 4.35
CA ARG A 101 7.67 9.56 5.30
C ARG A 101 6.71 10.26 6.26
N LYS A 102 7.03 11.51 6.60
CA LYS A 102 6.17 12.33 7.47
C LYS A 102 4.78 12.52 6.86
N ALA A 103 4.71 12.80 5.54
CA ALA A 103 3.45 12.95 4.83
C ALA A 103 2.64 11.65 4.86
N MET A 104 3.30 10.51 4.67
CA MET A 104 2.65 9.21 4.76
C MET A 104 2.08 8.98 6.16
N LEU A 105 2.85 9.33 7.21
CA LEU A 105 2.39 9.18 8.60
C LEU A 105 1.16 10.05 8.86
N GLU A 106 1.14 11.28 8.37
CA GLU A 106 -0.02 12.16 8.50
C GLU A 106 -1.27 11.53 7.90
N MET A 107 -1.12 10.88 6.73
CA MET A 107 -2.25 10.22 6.07
C MET A 107 -2.75 9.03 6.87
N ILE A 108 -1.85 8.10 7.21
CA ILE A 108 -2.25 6.83 7.83
C ILE A 108 -2.74 6.98 9.27
N THR A 109 -2.49 8.12 9.90
CA THR A 109 -3.01 8.41 11.25
C THR A 109 -4.28 9.27 11.23
N ASN A 110 -4.69 9.75 10.06
CA ASN A 110 -5.89 10.56 9.92
C ASN A 110 -7.14 9.66 10.11
N PRO A 111 -8.09 10.04 11.00
CA PRO A 111 -9.30 9.25 11.22
C PRO A 111 -10.11 8.98 9.95
N GLU A 112 -10.16 9.93 9.01
CA GLU A 112 -10.86 9.74 7.74
C GLU A 112 -10.21 8.65 6.90
N TYR A 113 -8.86 8.63 6.87
CA TYR A 113 -8.13 7.56 6.19
C TYR A 113 -8.44 6.20 6.83
N LEU A 114 -8.48 6.16 8.17
CA LEU A 114 -8.71 4.90 8.88
C LEU A 114 -10.09 4.31 8.57
N GLU A 115 -11.09 5.14 8.28
CA GLU A 115 -12.39 4.64 7.81
C GLU A 115 -12.26 3.99 6.43
N SER A 116 -11.54 4.61 5.50
CA SER A 116 -11.28 4.04 4.18
C SER A 116 -10.46 2.76 4.27
N ALA A 117 -9.51 2.70 5.21
CA ALA A 117 -8.63 1.55 5.40
C ALA A 117 -9.37 0.28 5.82
N LYS A 118 -10.60 0.39 6.30
CA LYS A 118 -11.43 -0.78 6.61
C LYS A 118 -11.69 -1.61 5.36
N HIS A 119 -11.85 -0.96 4.22
CA HIS A 119 -12.03 -1.65 2.93
C HIS A 119 -10.75 -2.34 2.48
N ARG A 120 -9.61 -1.73 2.77
CA ARG A 120 -8.30 -2.32 2.49
C ARG A 120 -8.13 -3.65 3.23
N THR A 121 -8.30 -3.62 4.56
CA THR A 121 -8.12 -4.82 5.38
C THR A 121 -9.18 -5.87 5.10
N ALA A 122 -10.39 -5.45 4.74
CA ALA A 122 -11.46 -6.39 4.36
C ALA A 122 -11.09 -7.16 3.10
N GLY A 123 -10.44 -6.51 2.14
CA GLY A 123 -10.15 -7.10 0.84
C GLY A 123 -8.82 -7.83 0.73
N LEU A 124 -7.85 -7.51 1.57
CA LEU A 124 -6.50 -8.08 1.45
C LEU A 124 -6.34 -9.38 2.24
N ALA A 125 -5.84 -10.41 1.56
CA ALA A 125 -5.30 -11.59 2.23
C ALA A 125 -3.94 -11.28 2.83
N GLY A 126 -3.23 -10.32 2.25
CA GLY A 126 -1.95 -9.84 2.74
C GLY A 126 -1.25 -9.00 1.70
N GLN A 127 -0.18 -8.33 2.12
CA GLN A 127 0.63 -7.54 1.21
C GLN A 127 2.08 -7.47 1.65
N LEU A 128 2.93 -7.09 0.72
CA LEU A 128 4.27 -6.60 1.01
C LEU A 128 4.27 -5.12 0.65
N ASN A 129 4.97 -4.34 1.45
CA ASN A 129 5.11 -2.91 1.22
C ASN A 129 6.59 -2.58 1.26
N ILE A 130 7.13 -2.17 0.10
CA ILE A 130 8.56 -1.95 -0.06
C ILE A 130 8.81 -0.47 -0.32
N CYS A 131 9.66 0.14 0.51
CA CYS A 131 10.02 1.54 0.38
C CYS A 131 11.21 1.67 -0.56
N LEU A 132 11.07 2.52 -1.57
CA LEU A 132 12.13 2.85 -2.50
C LEU A 132 12.58 4.28 -2.26
N LEU A 133 13.88 4.47 -2.28
CA LEU A 133 14.48 5.81 -2.29
C LEU A 133 14.88 6.14 -3.72
N TYR A 134 14.79 7.41 -4.08
CA TYR A 134 15.24 7.83 -5.38
C TYR A 134 16.77 7.78 -5.43
N THR A 135 17.30 7.26 -6.55
CA THR A 135 18.71 7.40 -6.83
C THR A 135 18.93 8.81 -7.39
N SER A 136 20.11 9.40 -7.14
CA SER A 136 20.39 10.76 -7.60
C SER A 136 20.78 10.76 -9.09
N PRO A 137 20.22 11.67 -9.93
CA PRO A 137 19.11 12.56 -9.57
C PRO A 137 17.76 11.82 -9.56
N SER A 138 16.82 12.31 -8.76
CA SER A 138 15.47 11.74 -8.78
C SER A 138 14.77 12.16 -10.07
N PRO A 139 13.75 11.41 -10.53
CA PRO A 139 12.99 11.78 -11.73
C PRO A 139 12.39 13.19 -11.66
N ARG A 140 12.11 13.69 -10.46
CA ARG A 140 11.56 15.03 -10.26
C ARG A 140 12.61 16.12 -10.45
N ASP A 141 13.87 15.82 -10.12
CA ASP A 141 14.96 16.78 -10.17
C ASP A 141 15.58 16.88 -11.55
N SER A 142 15.35 15.89 -12.38
CA SER A 142 15.95 15.83 -13.73
C SER A 142 15.10 16.52 -14.80
N SER A 143 13.98 17.08 -14.43
CA SER A 143 13.10 17.78 -15.38
C SER A 143 13.58 19.18 -15.70
#